data_7e0ab540b84f7818603e07c25670e815
#
_entry.id   7e0ab540b84f7818603e07c25670e815
#
_cell.length_a   1.000
_cell.length_b   1.000
_cell.length_c   1.000
_cell.angle_alpha   90.00
_cell.angle_beta   90.00
_cell.angle_gamma   90.00
#
_symmetry.space_group_name_H-M   'P 1'
#
loop_
_entity.id
_entity.type
_entity.pdbx_description
1 polymer ?
#
loop_
_entity_poly.entity_id
_entity_poly.type
_entity_poly.pdbx_seq_one_letter_code
_entity_poly.pdbx_strand_id
1 'polypeptide(L)'
;MSSLTQNIAKRKVGITDTTLRDGHQSLLATRMKTPDMLPIVEKMDKVGFHSVEVWGGATFDTAMRFLNEDPWERLTLLKKAFKNTPLQMLLRGQNLVGYKHYADDVVEAFCKAAIRNGISIMRIFDAVNDSRNMRKAIEVSKGEGAHIQATVCYTISPVHDLKHYVLVARELQKMGADSLCLKDMAGILAPKDVFNIVRAWKDQIGLPVQIHSHYTSGMASTTYLKSIEAGADVVDCAISSMSMSTSQPPVESIVAALDGTAYDTGLDLDLLSEISDYFREVRKKYSEFDKASPVPDANVLRYQIPGGMISNFISQLREQKQIDKLPAVLAEVPRVKEDMGHPPLVTPTSQIVGTQAVFNVLLGERYKIATNEVKDYFRGLYGKPPAHVNLEIQHKVIGDEQPITDRPADHIEPGLKKAKEELGALYTKEEDVLSYALFPPQAKKFLEEKLARRTGVDQQLLEQARKDNPTGYAPV
;
A
#
# COMPACT_ATOMS: atom_id res chain seq x y z
N MET A 1 5.66 -41.15 30.23
CA MET A 1 5.51 -40.26 29.04
C MET A 1 6.75 -39.38 28.99
N SER A 2 7.73 -39.80 28.19
CA SER A 2 9.03 -39.13 28.06
C SER A 2 8.85 -37.85 27.28
N SER A 3 9.30 -36.73 27.84
CA SER A 3 9.26 -35.38 27.25
C SER A 3 10.12 -35.30 25.98
N LEU A 4 9.48 -35.44 24.84
CA LEU A 4 10.04 -34.96 23.55
C LEU A 4 9.87 -33.43 23.45
N THR A 5 10.40 -32.69 24.41
CA THR A 5 10.69 -31.28 24.21
C THR A 5 12.00 -31.21 23.40
N GLN A 6 11.86 -31.21 22.08
CA GLN A 6 12.94 -30.69 21.25
C GLN A 6 13.24 -29.27 21.77
N ASN A 7 14.50 -29.03 22.14
CA ASN A 7 15.01 -27.72 22.49
C ASN A 7 14.98 -26.85 21.23
N ILE A 8 13.81 -26.34 20.84
CA ILE A 8 13.67 -25.33 19.78
C ILE A 8 14.29 -24.08 20.38
N ALA A 9 15.37 -23.61 19.78
CA ALA A 9 15.98 -22.34 20.19
C ALA A 9 14.92 -21.24 20.18
N LYS A 10 14.77 -20.54 21.31
CA LYS A 10 13.84 -19.42 21.41
C LYS A 10 14.17 -18.36 20.36
N ARG A 11 13.17 -18.04 19.53
CA ARG A 11 13.30 -17.04 18.46
C ARG A 11 12.10 -16.08 18.57
N LYS A 12 12.34 -14.94 19.23
CA LYS A 12 11.30 -13.90 19.39
C LYS A 12 10.82 -13.44 18.00
N VAL A 13 9.50 -13.41 17.82
CA VAL A 13 8.87 -12.87 16.59
C VAL A 13 8.48 -11.43 16.82
N GLY A 14 8.85 -10.56 15.87
CA GLY A 14 8.47 -9.16 15.88
C GLY A 14 7.05 -8.96 15.33
N ILE A 15 6.38 -7.94 15.85
CA ILE A 15 5.09 -7.48 15.32
C ILE A 15 5.26 -6.07 14.78
N THR A 16 4.85 -5.83 13.53
CA THR A 16 4.62 -4.48 13.00
C THR A 16 3.15 -4.15 13.15
N ASP A 17 2.83 -3.07 13.86
CA ASP A 17 1.45 -2.57 13.93
C ASP A 17 1.12 -1.72 12.69
N THR A 18 -0.02 -2.00 12.05
CA THR A 18 -0.48 -1.33 10.83
C THR A 18 -1.72 -0.46 11.07
N THR A 19 -2.18 -0.34 12.30
CA THR A 19 -3.42 0.35 12.66
C THR A 19 -3.47 1.78 12.16
N LEU A 20 -2.35 2.52 12.26
CA LEU A 20 -2.27 3.94 11.90
C LEU A 20 -2.08 4.19 10.39
N ARG A 21 -1.92 3.15 9.58
CA ARG A 21 -1.85 3.26 8.12
C ARG A 21 -2.81 2.29 7.42
N ASP A 22 -2.44 1.00 7.30
CA ASP A 22 -3.21 0.04 6.50
C ASP A 22 -4.54 -0.35 7.15
N GLY A 23 -4.58 -0.47 8.47
CA GLY A 23 -5.81 -0.79 9.21
C GLY A 23 -6.93 0.19 8.91
N HIS A 24 -6.73 1.49 9.15
CA HIS A 24 -7.75 2.48 8.86
C HIS A 24 -7.92 2.78 7.36
N GLN A 25 -6.87 2.57 6.54
CA GLN A 25 -7.01 2.64 5.09
C GLN A 25 -7.99 1.58 4.59
N SER A 26 -7.90 0.38 5.11
CA SER A 26 -8.69 -0.78 4.67
C SER A 26 -10.11 -0.80 5.22
N LEU A 27 -10.33 -0.32 6.44
CA LEU A 27 -11.64 -0.38 7.11
C LEU A 27 -12.41 0.93 7.04
N LEU A 28 -11.73 2.06 7.11
CA LEU A 28 -12.33 3.38 7.27
C LEU A 28 -12.07 4.29 6.05
N ALA A 29 -11.85 3.72 4.88
CA ALA A 29 -11.57 4.45 3.64
C ALA A 29 -10.48 5.53 3.83
N THR A 30 -9.49 5.31 4.69
CA THR A 30 -8.40 6.24 5.04
C THR A 30 -8.88 7.53 5.73
N ARG A 31 -10.03 7.52 6.42
CA ARG A 31 -10.63 8.74 6.99
C ARG A 31 -10.20 9.08 8.40
N MET A 32 -9.41 8.24 9.09
CA MET A 32 -8.95 8.54 10.46
C MET A 32 -8.05 9.78 10.47
N LYS A 33 -8.41 10.76 11.32
CA LYS A 33 -7.72 12.03 11.44
C LYS A 33 -6.55 11.96 12.41
N THR A 34 -5.56 12.81 12.23
CA THR A 34 -4.37 12.90 13.09
C THR A 34 -4.70 13.14 14.58
N PRO A 35 -5.68 14.00 14.94
CA PRO A 35 -6.07 14.18 16.35
C PRO A 35 -6.64 12.92 17.01
N ASP A 36 -7.18 11.96 16.24
CA ASP A 36 -7.66 10.67 16.76
C ASP A 36 -6.54 9.62 16.85
N MET A 37 -5.37 9.88 16.29
CA MET A 37 -4.19 9.00 16.39
C MET A 37 -3.32 9.38 17.59
N LEU A 38 -3.05 10.66 17.79
CA LEU A 38 -2.03 11.17 18.74
C LEU A 38 -2.28 10.77 20.20
N PRO A 39 -3.51 10.76 20.76
CA PRO A 39 -3.72 10.51 22.19
C PRO A 39 -3.27 9.12 22.66
N ILE A 40 -3.23 8.12 21.77
CA ILE A 40 -2.87 6.74 22.14
C ILE A 40 -1.41 6.40 21.87
N VAL A 41 -0.68 7.26 21.13
CA VAL A 41 0.68 6.99 20.67
C VAL A 41 1.64 6.66 21.81
N GLU A 42 1.56 7.34 22.94
CA GLU A 42 2.45 7.05 24.09
C GLU A 42 2.30 5.62 24.59
N LYS A 43 1.07 5.08 24.58
CA LYS A 43 0.83 3.67 24.94
C LYS A 43 1.36 2.73 23.86
N MET A 44 1.10 3.03 22.60
CA MET A 44 1.62 2.24 21.47
C MET A 44 3.15 2.19 21.45
N ASP A 45 3.82 3.29 21.78
CA ASP A 45 5.30 3.38 21.85
C ASP A 45 5.91 2.53 22.97
N LYS A 46 5.12 2.18 24.01
CA LYS A 46 5.54 1.33 25.14
C LYS A 46 5.32 -0.16 24.88
N VAL A 47 4.53 -0.57 23.88
CA VAL A 47 4.22 -1.98 23.59
C VAL A 47 5.47 -2.78 23.25
N GLY A 48 6.45 -2.18 22.57
CA GLY A 48 7.63 -2.88 22.06
C GLY A 48 7.42 -3.51 20.68
N PHE A 49 6.59 -2.92 19.85
CA PHE A 49 6.46 -3.30 18.45
C PHE A 49 7.80 -3.24 17.72
N HIS A 50 8.01 -4.13 16.76
CA HIS A 50 9.14 -4.08 15.83
C HIS A 50 9.17 -2.75 15.06
N SER A 51 8.00 -2.32 14.60
CA SER A 51 7.76 -1.01 13.98
C SER A 51 6.26 -0.68 14.01
N VAL A 52 5.92 0.58 13.76
CA VAL A 52 4.55 1.00 13.48
C VAL A 52 4.48 1.61 12.08
N GLU A 53 3.61 1.05 11.24
CA GLU A 53 3.37 1.60 9.92
C GLU A 53 2.38 2.77 10.02
N VAL A 54 2.86 4.00 9.75
CA VAL A 54 2.12 5.23 10.04
C VAL A 54 1.79 6.05 8.81
N TRP A 55 2.46 5.79 7.65
CA TRP A 55 2.42 6.70 6.53
C TRP A 55 2.58 5.99 5.18
N GLY A 56 2.32 6.71 4.07
CA GLY A 56 2.38 6.16 2.72
C GLY A 56 1.03 5.60 2.24
N GLY A 57 1.04 4.82 1.17
CA GLY A 57 -0.19 4.32 0.57
C GLY A 57 -1.15 5.44 0.18
N ALA A 58 -2.43 5.33 0.54
CA ALA A 58 -3.45 6.33 0.27
C ALA A 58 -3.56 7.39 1.38
N THR A 59 -2.81 7.28 2.48
CA THR A 59 -2.91 8.25 3.58
C THR A 59 -2.43 9.64 3.18
N PHE A 60 -1.55 9.73 2.18
CA PHE A 60 -0.96 10.98 1.73
C PHE A 60 -1.99 11.88 1.00
N ASP A 61 -2.57 11.39 -0.09
CA ASP A 61 -3.52 12.19 -0.86
C ASP A 61 -4.85 12.37 -0.13
N THR A 62 -5.29 11.37 0.63
CA THR A 62 -6.50 11.45 1.46
C THR A 62 -6.41 12.54 2.52
N ALA A 63 -5.24 12.76 3.13
CA ALA A 63 -5.03 13.82 4.10
C ALA A 63 -5.39 15.19 3.50
N MET A 64 -4.90 15.50 2.30
CA MET A 64 -5.21 16.77 1.62
C MET A 64 -6.63 16.79 1.05
N ARG A 65 -7.04 15.69 0.38
CA ARG A 65 -8.29 15.65 -0.40
C ARG A 65 -9.55 15.64 0.45
N PHE A 66 -9.53 14.93 1.58
CA PHE A 66 -10.73 14.65 2.36
C PHE A 66 -10.66 15.09 3.82
N LEU A 67 -9.45 15.19 4.39
CA LEU A 67 -9.30 15.50 5.81
C LEU A 67 -8.88 16.95 6.06
N ASN A 68 -8.45 17.63 5.01
CA ASN A 68 -7.86 18.97 5.10
C ASN A 68 -6.70 19.03 6.09
N GLU A 69 -5.85 17.99 6.06
CA GLU A 69 -4.64 17.83 6.87
C GLU A 69 -3.39 17.84 5.99
N ASP A 70 -2.30 18.42 6.50
CA ASP A 70 -0.98 18.34 5.88
C ASP A 70 -0.39 16.94 6.11
N PRO A 71 -0.15 16.13 5.07
CA PRO A 71 0.40 14.77 5.24
C PRO A 71 1.80 14.77 5.87
N TRP A 72 2.60 15.78 5.64
CA TRP A 72 3.93 15.92 6.22
C TRP A 72 3.89 16.32 7.69
N GLU A 73 2.97 17.22 8.06
CA GLU A 73 2.73 17.58 9.46
C GLU A 73 2.26 16.36 10.27
N ARG A 74 1.35 15.55 9.72
CA ARG A 74 0.94 14.26 10.32
C ARG A 74 2.15 13.40 10.64
N LEU A 75 3.06 13.19 9.68
CA LEU A 75 4.27 12.39 9.88
C LEU A 75 5.15 12.97 10.99
N THR A 76 5.38 14.29 10.96
CA THR A 76 6.22 14.99 11.95
C THR A 76 5.62 14.88 13.35
N LEU A 77 4.29 15.03 13.49
CA LEU A 77 3.60 14.91 14.78
C LEU A 77 3.70 13.48 15.33
N LEU A 78 3.47 12.47 14.48
CA LEU A 78 3.63 11.06 14.87
C LEU A 78 5.07 10.77 15.28
N LYS A 79 6.07 11.22 14.48
CA LYS A 79 7.49 11.06 14.85
C LYS A 79 7.84 11.73 16.18
N LYS A 80 7.27 12.91 16.44
CA LYS A 80 7.46 13.59 17.71
C LYS A 80 6.85 12.82 18.89
N ALA A 81 5.75 12.13 18.66
CA ALA A 81 5.06 11.34 19.69
C ALA A 81 5.71 9.97 19.93
N PHE A 82 6.10 9.24 18.87
CA PHE A 82 6.88 8.00 18.99
C PHE A 82 8.33 8.30 19.30
N LYS A 83 8.85 7.76 20.41
CA LYS A 83 10.24 7.96 20.87
C LYS A 83 11.11 6.72 20.65
N ASN A 84 10.53 5.54 20.88
CA ASN A 84 11.25 4.27 20.94
C ASN A 84 10.99 3.41 19.71
N THR A 85 9.76 3.43 19.17
CA THR A 85 9.34 2.53 18.08
C THR A 85 9.69 3.12 16.72
N PRO A 86 10.38 2.36 15.84
CA PRO A 86 10.67 2.78 14.47
C PRO A 86 9.39 3.02 13.67
N LEU A 87 9.34 4.13 12.91
CA LEU A 87 8.24 4.42 12.02
C LEU A 87 8.49 3.86 10.62
N GLN A 88 7.49 3.18 10.10
CA GLN A 88 7.50 2.57 8.78
C GLN A 88 6.53 3.27 7.85
N MET A 89 6.86 3.34 6.55
CA MET A 89 5.94 3.74 5.50
C MET A 89 5.86 2.72 4.39
N LEU A 90 4.71 2.72 3.69
CA LEU A 90 4.54 1.98 2.43
C LEU A 90 4.82 2.89 1.23
N LEU A 91 5.78 2.50 0.39
CA LEU A 91 6.18 3.21 -0.82
C LEU A 91 6.03 2.34 -2.07
N ARG A 92 5.36 2.88 -3.10
CA ARG A 92 5.12 2.17 -4.37
C ARG A 92 6.26 2.41 -5.36
N GLY A 93 7.50 2.11 -4.99
CA GLY A 93 8.66 2.29 -5.87
C GLY A 93 8.65 3.63 -6.61
N GLN A 94 8.72 3.59 -7.93
CA GLN A 94 8.70 4.79 -8.79
C GLN A 94 7.39 5.58 -8.75
N ASN A 95 6.28 4.96 -8.29
CA ASN A 95 5.00 5.64 -8.11
C ASN A 95 4.90 6.39 -6.77
N LEU A 96 5.89 6.27 -5.89
CA LEU A 96 5.88 6.88 -4.55
C LEU A 96 4.59 6.57 -3.77
N VAL A 97 3.75 7.56 -3.56
CA VAL A 97 2.41 7.40 -2.95
C VAL A 97 1.29 7.63 -3.97
N GLY A 98 1.64 7.82 -5.25
CA GLY A 98 0.72 8.07 -6.36
C GLY A 98 0.37 6.82 -7.17
N TYR A 99 -0.17 7.04 -8.37
CA TYR A 99 -0.75 6.00 -9.23
C TYR A 99 -0.05 5.88 -10.60
N LYS A 100 0.97 6.69 -10.84
CA LYS A 100 1.82 6.70 -12.05
C LYS A 100 3.28 6.82 -11.64
N HIS A 101 4.19 6.55 -12.56
CA HIS A 101 5.61 6.79 -12.34
C HIS A 101 5.92 8.29 -12.28
N TYR A 102 6.83 8.67 -11.39
CA TYR A 102 7.39 10.01 -11.27
C TYR A 102 8.84 10.01 -11.73
N ALA A 103 9.35 11.19 -12.09
CA ALA A 103 10.75 11.38 -12.46
C ALA A 103 11.69 11.10 -11.28
N ASP A 104 12.93 10.73 -11.57
CA ASP A 104 13.91 10.35 -10.55
C ASP A 104 14.25 11.47 -9.57
N ASP A 105 14.23 12.74 -9.99
CA ASP A 105 14.42 13.89 -9.11
C ASP A 105 13.30 14.00 -8.05
N VAL A 106 12.06 13.74 -8.45
CA VAL A 106 10.89 13.70 -7.52
C VAL A 106 11.01 12.54 -6.55
N VAL A 107 11.39 11.34 -7.03
CA VAL A 107 11.60 10.15 -6.17
C VAL A 107 12.70 10.42 -5.16
N GLU A 108 13.83 10.99 -5.58
CA GLU A 108 14.94 11.30 -4.71
C GLU A 108 14.54 12.30 -3.62
N ALA A 109 13.96 13.42 -3.99
CA ALA A 109 13.56 14.45 -3.04
C ALA A 109 12.48 13.95 -2.07
N PHE A 110 11.51 13.15 -2.54
CA PHE A 110 10.47 12.58 -1.70
C PHE A 110 11.04 11.60 -0.66
N CYS A 111 11.90 10.67 -1.06
CA CYS A 111 12.51 9.70 -0.14
C CYS A 111 13.36 10.41 0.92
N LYS A 112 14.19 11.39 0.52
CA LYS A 112 14.96 12.21 1.46
C LYS A 112 14.06 12.96 2.45
N ALA A 113 13.00 13.59 1.95
CA ALA A 113 12.06 14.30 2.81
C ALA A 113 11.32 13.35 3.77
N ALA A 114 10.87 12.18 3.34
CA ALA A 114 10.21 11.20 4.19
C ALA A 114 11.11 10.74 5.35
N ILE A 115 12.37 10.44 5.07
CA ILE A 115 13.35 10.01 6.07
C ILE A 115 13.68 11.15 7.03
N ARG A 116 13.95 12.36 6.51
CA ARG A 116 14.19 13.56 7.32
C ARG A 116 13.02 13.88 8.27
N ASN A 117 11.78 13.63 7.85
CA ASN A 117 10.58 13.82 8.64
C ASN A 117 10.25 12.64 9.58
N GLY A 118 11.07 11.59 9.61
CA GLY A 118 11.05 10.58 10.67
C GLY A 118 10.78 9.14 10.27
N ILE A 119 10.67 8.82 8.99
CA ILE A 119 10.57 7.43 8.53
C ILE A 119 11.91 6.74 8.73
N SER A 120 11.88 5.61 9.42
CA SER A 120 13.06 4.75 9.69
C SER A 120 13.10 3.52 8.80
N ILE A 121 11.93 3.00 8.39
CA ILE A 121 11.80 1.80 7.56
C ILE A 121 11.01 2.16 6.29
N MET A 122 11.66 1.99 5.15
CA MET A 122 11.08 2.20 3.83
C MET A 122 10.62 0.84 3.28
N ARG A 123 9.33 0.53 3.38
CA ARG A 123 8.73 -0.65 2.75
C ARG A 123 8.42 -0.31 1.30
N ILE A 124 9.26 -0.79 0.39
CA ILE A 124 9.21 -0.45 -1.03
C ILE A 124 8.70 -1.65 -1.83
N PHE A 125 7.68 -1.43 -2.68
CA PHE A 125 7.17 -2.45 -3.61
C PHE A 125 6.94 -1.88 -5.00
N ASP A 126 6.85 -2.76 -5.97
CA ASP A 126 6.37 -2.45 -7.31
C ASP A 126 5.15 -3.30 -7.68
N ALA A 127 4.19 -2.70 -8.40
CA ALA A 127 2.90 -3.33 -8.66
C ALA A 127 2.97 -4.54 -9.61
N VAL A 128 4.00 -4.60 -10.45
CA VAL A 128 4.27 -5.74 -11.35
C VAL A 128 5.45 -6.60 -10.90
N ASN A 129 6.03 -6.30 -9.73
CA ASN A 129 7.27 -6.89 -9.21
C ASN A 129 8.49 -6.64 -10.11
N ASP A 130 8.50 -5.54 -10.87
CA ASP A 130 9.67 -5.12 -11.64
C ASP A 130 10.66 -4.38 -10.73
N SER A 131 11.75 -5.06 -10.36
CA SER A 131 12.78 -4.52 -9.47
C SER A 131 13.40 -3.20 -9.95
N ARG A 132 13.41 -2.95 -11.28
CA ARG A 132 13.93 -1.70 -11.88
C ARG A 132 13.16 -0.47 -11.40
N ASN A 133 11.84 -0.60 -11.16
CA ASN A 133 10.98 0.46 -10.65
C ASN A 133 11.23 0.77 -9.16
N MET A 134 11.96 -0.09 -8.46
CA MET A 134 12.30 0.10 -7.05
C MET A 134 13.70 0.70 -6.86
N ARG A 135 14.54 0.66 -7.90
CA ARG A 135 15.98 0.96 -7.84
C ARG A 135 16.26 2.34 -7.24
N LYS A 136 15.68 3.41 -7.80
CA LYS A 136 15.97 4.78 -7.35
C LYS A 136 15.55 5.00 -5.89
N ALA A 137 14.37 4.50 -5.50
CA ALA A 137 13.89 4.61 -4.13
C ALA A 137 14.78 3.83 -3.14
N ILE A 138 15.23 2.62 -3.49
CA ILE A 138 16.15 1.82 -2.67
C ILE A 138 17.49 2.54 -2.51
N GLU A 139 18.11 2.97 -3.61
CA GLU A 139 19.41 3.64 -3.62
C GLU A 139 19.42 4.88 -2.72
N VAL A 140 18.45 5.77 -2.93
CA VAL A 140 18.36 7.02 -2.18
C VAL A 140 18.07 6.77 -0.71
N SER A 141 17.08 5.93 -0.40
CA SER A 141 16.70 5.68 0.98
C SER A 141 17.79 4.99 1.78
N LYS A 142 18.55 4.09 1.15
CA LYS A 142 19.72 3.46 1.76
C LYS A 142 20.86 4.47 1.98
N GLY A 143 21.10 5.37 1.02
CA GLY A 143 22.07 6.46 1.16
C GLY A 143 21.75 7.42 2.30
N GLU A 144 20.47 7.62 2.62
CA GLU A 144 19.99 8.42 3.76
C GLU A 144 19.93 7.62 5.08
N GLY A 145 20.37 6.35 5.09
CA GLY A 145 20.46 5.53 6.29
C GLY A 145 19.14 4.87 6.76
N ALA A 146 18.11 4.85 5.95
CA ALA A 146 16.87 4.13 6.27
C ALA A 146 17.05 2.61 6.08
N HIS A 147 16.31 1.82 6.88
CA HIS A 147 16.18 0.39 6.67
C HIS A 147 15.32 0.12 5.42
N ILE A 148 15.87 -0.63 4.48
CA ILE A 148 15.19 -0.99 3.24
C ILE A 148 14.49 -2.33 3.39
N GLN A 149 13.17 -2.29 3.48
CA GLN A 149 12.33 -3.47 3.40
C GLN A 149 11.81 -3.60 1.96
N ALA A 150 12.48 -4.42 1.16
CA ALA A 150 12.07 -4.67 -0.21
C ALA A 150 10.94 -5.71 -0.25
N THR A 151 9.89 -5.41 -1.01
CA THR A 151 8.64 -6.15 -0.93
C THR A 151 8.34 -6.85 -2.25
N VAL A 152 7.94 -8.12 -2.14
CA VAL A 152 7.42 -8.92 -3.26
C VAL A 152 5.91 -9.04 -3.10
N CYS A 153 5.16 -8.60 -4.10
CA CYS A 153 3.71 -8.74 -4.13
C CYS A 153 3.33 -10.18 -4.48
N TYR A 154 2.55 -10.80 -3.59
CA TYR A 154 2.06 -12.16 -3.80
C TYR A 154 0.83 -12.18 -4.72
N THR A 155 0.80 -13.14 -5.61
CA THR A 155 -0.37 -13.51 -6.42
C THR A 155 -0.27 -14.96 -6.86
N ILE A 156 -1.37 -15.52 -7.32
CA ILE A 156 -1.42 -16.89 -7.86
C ILE A 156 -1.60 -16.80 -9.38
N SER A 157 -0.71 -17.45 -10.11
CA SER A 157 -0.81 -17.60 -11.57
C SER A 157 0.14 -18.72 -12.04
N PRO A 158 0.07 -19.16 -13.30
CA PRO A 158 0.99 -20.17 -13.84
C PRO A 158 2.47 -19.80 -13.80
N VAL A 159 2.80 -18.48 -13.68
CA VAL A 159 4.19 -17.99 -13.69
C VAL A 159 4.71 -17.60 -12.31
N HIS A 160 3.83 -17.50 -11.30
CA HIS A 160 4.19 -17.17 -9.93
C HIS A 160 4.42 -18.45 -9.10
N ASP A 161 5.43 -19.21 -9.48
CA ASP A 161 5.89 -20.40 -8.76
C ASP A 161 6.96 -20.05 -7.70
N LEU A 162 7.38 -21.04 -6.93
CA LEU A 162 8.41 -20.86 -5.89
C LEU A 162 9.73 -20.31 -6.46
N LYS A 163 10.12 -20.75 -7.68
CA LYS A 163 11.33 -20.28 -8.34
C LYS A 163 11.24 -18.78 -8.68
N HIS A 164 10.09 -18.33 -9.14
CA HIS A 164 9.83 -16.90 -9.39
C HIS A 164 10.05 -16.07 -8.12
N TYR A 165 9.41 -16.46 -7.01
CA TYR A 165 9.55 -15.72 -5.73
C TYR A 165 10.99 -15.68 -5.22
N VAL A 166 11.77 -16.75 -5.39
CA VAL A 166 13.20 -16.79 -5.02
C VAL A 166 14.03 -15.89 -5.94
N LEU A 167 13.75 -15.86 -7.24
CA LEU A 167 14.48 -15.00 -8.18
C LEU A 167 14.27 -13.52 -7.89
N VAL A 168 13.02 -13.09 -7.70
CA VAL A 168 12.70 -11.71 -7.36
C VAL A 168 13.37 -11.30 -6.03
N ALA A 169 13.27 -12.14 -5.00
CA ALA A 169 13.91 -11.88 -3.71
C ALA A 169 15.43 -11.73 -3.82
N ARG A 170 16.09 -12.56 -4.65
CA ARG A 170 17.54 -12.48 -4.91
C ARG A 170 17.93 -11.19 -5.64
N GLU A 171 17.12 -10.73 -6.57
CA GLU A 171 17.32 -9.42 -7.22
C GLU A 171 17.25 -8.29 -6.20
N LEU A 172 16.24 -8.28 -5.35
CA LEU A 172 16.07 -7.27 -4.31
C LEU A 172 17.21 -7.29 -3.28
N GLN A 173 17.70 -8.49 -2.89
CA GLN A 173 18.89 -8.62 -2.06
C GLN A 173 20.11 -7.96 -2.71
N LYS A 174 20.35 -8.22 -4.00
CA LYS A 174 21.49 -7.62 -4.75
C LYS A 174 21.37 -6.10 -4.85
N MET A 175 20.15 -5.56 -4.84
CA MET A 175 19.90 -4.10 -4.83
C MET A 175 20.13 -3.47 -3.45
N GLY A 176 20.42 -4.28 -2.42
CA GLY A 176 20.77 -3.83 -1.09
C GLY A 176 19.61 -3.79 -0.10
N ALA A 177 18.57 -4.60 -0.28
CA ALA A 177 17.53 -4.80 0.73
C ALA A 177 18.14 -5.28 2.06
N ASP A 178 17.66 -4.73 3.16
CA ASP A 178 18.03 -5.12 4.52
C ASP A 178 17.09 -6.21 5.07
N SER A 179 15.84 -6.23 4.59
CA SER A 179 14.85 -7.28 4.84
C SER A 179 13.91 -7.45 3.65
N LEU A 180 13.22 -8.58 3.59
CA LEU A 180 12.22 -8.90 2.58
C LEU A 180 10.81 -8.90 3.21
N CYS A 181 9.82 -8.40 2.47
CA CYS A 181 8.41 -8.56 2.82
C CYS A 181 7.68 -9.34 1.72
N LEU A 182 6.96 -10.39 2.09
CA LEU A 182 5.98 -11.02 1.22
C LEU A 182 4.61 -10.39 1.48
N LYS A 183 4.08 -9.67 0.49
CA LYS A 183 2.86 -8.87 0.64
C LYS A 183 1.69 -9.51 -0.11
N ASP A 184 0.72 -10.00 0.64
CA ASP A 184 -0.54 -10.55 0.16
C ASP A 184 -1.68 -9.55 0.37
N MET A 185 -1.93 -8.72 -0.62
CA MET A 185 -2.98 -7.71 -0.57
C MET A 185 -4.39 -8.27 -0.76
N ALA A 186 -4.51 -9.44 -1.40
CA ALA A 186 -5.80 -10.08 -1.63
C ALA A 186 -6.25 -10.99 -0.48
N GLY A 187 -5.34 -11.37 0.42
CA GLY A 187 -5.62 -12.33 1.50
C GLY A 187 -5.77 -13.77 0.99
N ILE A 188 -5.01 -14.13 -0.04
CA ILE A 188 -5.07 -15.45 -0.72
C ILE A 188 -3.85 -16.33 -0.46
N LEU A 189 -2.87 -15.86 0.28
CA LEU A 189 -1.64 -16.59 0.60
C LEU A 189 -1.95 -17.77 1.51
N ALA A 190 -1.93 -18.97 0.93
CA ALA A 190 -2.23 -20.19 1.67
C ALA A 190 -1.10 -20.56 2.64
N PRO A 191 -1.41 -21.19 3.81
CA PRO A 191 -0.41 -21.61 4.79
C PRO A 191 0.71 -22.49 4.23
N LYS A 192 0.39 -23.37 3.27
CA LYS A 192 1.38 -24.21 2.58
C LYS A 192 2.34 -23.38 1.73
N ASP A 193 1.83 -22.39 1.02
CA ASP A 193 2.62 -21.61 0.07
C ASP A 193 3.55 -20.65 0.81
N VAL A 194 3.07 -19.98 1.86
CA VAL A 194 3.91 -19.11 2.68
C VAL A 194 5.04 -19.90 3.35
N PHE A 195 4.74 -21.12 3.85
CA PHE A 195 5.76 -21.99 4.45
C PHE A 195 6.89 -22.27 3.45
N ASN A 196 6.54 -22.67 2.23
CA ASN A 196 7.53 -23.01 1.19
C ASN A 196 8.35 -21.78 0.76
N ILE A 197 7.69 -20.62 0.57
CA ILE A 197 8.37 -19.39 0.15
C ILE A 197 9.31 -18.89 1.24
N VAL A 198 8.84 -18.79 2.48
CA VAL A 198 9.67 -18.33 3.61
C VAL A 198 10.86 -19.24 3.82
N ARG A 199 10.62 -20.55 3.81
CA ARG A 199 11.71 -21.54 3.97
C ARG A 199 12.78 -21.37 2.89
N ALA A 200 12.35 -21.26 1.61
CA ALA A 200 13.26 -21.06 0.50
C ALA A 200 14.01 -19.71 0.59
N TRP A 201 13.35 -18.65 1.03
CA TRP A 201 14.02 -17.36 1.23
C TRP A 201 15.05 -17.41 2.37
N LYS A 202 14.71 -18.05 3.50
CA LYS A 202 15.67 -18.22 4.62
C LYS A 202 16.88 -19.06 4.19
N ASP A 203 16.67 -20.13 3.46
CA ASP A 203 17.73 -21.06 3.05
C ASP A 203 18.61 -20.47 1.91
N GLN A 204 18.04 -19.69 0.97
CA GLN A 204 18.73 -19.26 -0.24
C GLN A 204 19.13 -17.77 -0.28
N ILE A 205 18.43 -16.92 0.48
CA ILE A 205 18.65 -15.48 0.54
C ILE A 205 19.25 -15.06 1.88
N GLY A 206 18.73 -15.60 3.01
CA GLY A 206 19.27 -15.38 4.34
C GLY A 206 18.91 -14.05 5.00
N LEU A 207 18.14 -13.17 4.35
CA LEU A 207 17.67 -11.91 4.94
C LEU A 207 16.53 -12.14 5.94
N PRO A 208 16.30 -11.20 6.87
CA PRO A 208 15.06 -11.17 7.65
C PRO A 208 13.83 -11.14 6.75
N VAL A 209 12.79 -11.88 7.15
CA VAL A 209 11.54 -12.02 6.36
C VAL A 209 10.36 -11.52 7.18
N GLN A 210 9.57 -10.63 6.58
CA GLN A 210 8.32 -10.14 7.12
C GLN A 210 7.15 -10.59 6.26
N ILE A 211 6.02 -10.90 6.90
CA ILE A 211 4.80 -11.30 6.19
C ILE A 211 3.70 -10.28 6.44
N HIS A 212 3.09 -9.84 5.34
CA HIS A 212 1.91 -8.99 5.33
C HIS A 212 0.79 -9.70 4.58
N SER A 213 -0.34 -9.93 5.21
CA SER A 213 -1.51 -10.50 4.56
C SER A 213 -2.79 -9.84 5.06
N HIS A 214 -3.69 -9.53 4.13
CA HIS A 214 -5.05 -9.10 4.47
C HIS A 214 -5.91 -10.28 4.90
N TYR A 215 -6.92 -10.01 5.73
CA TYR A 215 -7.73 -11.07 6.34
C TYR A 215 -8.96 -11.47 5.52
N THR A 216 -9.08 -11.00 4.30
CA THR A 216 -10.29 -11.08 3.47
C THR A 216 -10.81 -12.51 3.29
N SER A 217 -9.94 -13.49 3.12
CA SER A 217 -10.31 -14.91 3.02
C SER A 217 -10.47 -15.63 4.36
N GLY A 218 -10.04 -15.00 5.46
CA GLY A 218 -10.01 -15.63 6.78
C GLY A 218 -8.76 -16.48 7.08
N MET A 219 -7.83 -16.64 6.11
CA MET A 219 -6.65 -17.50 6.29
C MET A 219 -5.46 -16.84 6.99
N ALA A 220 -5.39 -15.51 7.06
CA ALA A 220 -4.16 -14.79 7.38
C ALA A 220 -3.53 -15.17 8.73
N SER A 221 -4.30 -15.44 9.80
CA SER A 221 -3.73 -15.89 11.07
C SER A 221 -3.04 -17.26 10.97
N THR A 222 -3.62 -18.21 10.24
CA THR A 222 -3.01 -19.53 10.01
C THR A 222 -1.80 -19.42 9.07
N THR A 223 -1.86 -18.52 8.10
CA THR A 223 -0.73 -18.18 7.22
C THR A 223 0.43 -17.61 8.03
N TYR A 224 0.16 -16.71 8.98
CA TYR A 224 1.20 -16.16 9.85
C TYR A 224 1.85 -17.22 10.72
N LEU A 225 1.06 -18.07 11.39
CA LEU A 225 1.61 -19.16 12.18
C LEU A 225 2.54 -20.06 11.36
N LYS A 226 2.12 -20.45 10.14
CA LYS A 226 2.93 -21.28 9.25
C LYS A 226 4.19 -20.54 8.73
N SER A 227 4.10 -19.24 8.51
CA SER A 227 5.26 -18.44 8.13
C SER A 227 6.31 -18.34 9.25
N ILE A 228 5.84 -18.19 10.50
CA ILE A 228 6.68 -18.18 11.70
C ILE A 228 7.39 -19.51 11.87
N GLU A 229 6.68 -20.63 11.76
CA GLU A 229 7.27 -21.97 11.79
C GLU A 229 8.33 -22.19 10.69
N ALA A 230 8.12 -21.58 9.50
CA ALA A 230 9.06 -21.64 8.39
C ALA A 230 10.28 -20.73 8.56
N GLY A 231 10.26 -19.77 9.49
CA GLY A 231 11.39 -18.88 9.76
C GLY A 231 11.10 -17.38 9.56
N ALA A 232 9.86 -16.94 9.34
CA ALA A 232 9.52 -15.51 9.28
C ALA A 232 9.88 -14.82 10.60
N ASP A 233 10.49 -13.63 10.50
CA ASP A 233 11.01 -12.90 11.65
C ASP A 233 10.00 -11.88 12.20
N VAL A 234 9.14 -11.34 11.33
CA VAL A 234 8.14 -10.32 11.66
C VAL A 234 6.83 -10.61 10.94
N VAL A 235 5.71 -10.28 11.57
CA VAL A 235 4.38 -10.32 10.94
C VAL A 235 3.64 -9.00 11.16
N ASP A 236 2.81 -8.62 10.19
CA ASP A 236 2.00 -7.40 10.25
C ASP A 236 0.65 -7.68 10.90
N CYS A 237 0.33 -6.93 11.93
CA CYS A 237 -0.96 -7.03 12.61
C CYS A 237 -1.59 -5.65 12.75
N ALA A 238 -2.88 -5.61 13.02
CA ALA A 238 -3.56 -4.40 13.48
C ALA A 238 -4.18 -4.67 14.85
N ILE A 239 -4.32 -3.64 15.68
CA ILE A 239 -5.07 -3.73 16.94
C ILE A 239 -6.46 -4.34 16.66
N SER A 240 -6.95 -5.21 17.52
CA SER A 240 -8.13 -6.05 17.24
C SER A 240 -9.36 -5.25 16.82
N SER A 241 -9.61 -4.08 17.39
CA SER A 241 -10.69 -3.19 16.99
C SER A 241 -10.52 -2.57 15.59
N MET A 242 -9.31 -2.65 14.98
CA MET A 242 -8.96 -2.15 13.65
C MET A 242 -8.43 -3.26 12.73
N SER A 243 -8.72 -4.51 13.04
CA SER A 243 -8.23 -5.72 12.36
C SER A 243 -9.32 -6.47 11.61
N MET A 244 -8.93 -7.60 11.00
CA MET A 244 -9.79 -8.55 10.27
C MET A 244 -10.43 -7.96 9.00
N SER A 245 -11.32 -8.70 8.36
CA SER A 245 -11.98 -8.29 7.10
C SER A 245 -10.94 -7.94 6.02
N THR A 246 -10.95 -6.70 5.56
CA THR A 246 -9.97 -6.17 4.59
C THR A 246 -8.70 -5.61 5.23
N SER A 247 -8.57 -5.65 6.57
CA SER A 247 -7.37 -5.29 7.34
C SER A 247 -6.49 -6.53 7.61
N GLN A 248 -5.56 -6.45 8.55
CA GLN A 248 -4.62 -7.50 8.93
C GLN A 248 -5.16 -8.34 10.11
N PRO A 249 -4.49 -9.45 10.48
CA PRO A 249 -4.81 -10.21 11.70
C PRO A 249 -4.75 -9.36 12.97
N PRO A 250 -5.59 -9.67 13.98
CA PRO A 250 -5.57 -8.97 15.27
C PRO A 250 -4.28 -9.27 16.04
N VAL A 251 -3.58 -8.23 16.48
CA VAL A 251 -2.32 -8.36 17.19
C VAL A 251 -2.46 -9.16 18.48
N GLU A 252 -3.51 -8.89 19.26
CA GLU A 252 -3.76 -9.57 20.53
C GLU A 252 -3.92 -11.08 20.35
N SER A 253 -4.62 -11.51 19.30
CA SER A 253 -4.82 -12.94 19.00
C SER A 253 -3.50 -13.61 18.58
N ILE A 254 -2.66 -12.94 17.81
CA ILE A 254 -1.34 -13.48 17.41
C ILE A 254 -0.42 -13.55 18.61
N VAL A 255 -0.39 -12.52 19.46
CA VAL A 255 0.41 -12.51 20.70
C VAL A 255 -0.01 -13.67 21.61
N ALA A 256 -1.32 -13.82 21.89
CA ALA A 256 -1.84 -14.90 22.71
C ALA A 256 -1.57 -16.30 22.12
N ALA A 257 -1.61 -16.46 20.78
CA ALA A 257 -1.32 -17.72 20.12
C ALA A 257 0.16 -18.12 20.19
N LEU A 258 1.06 -17.15 20.38
CA LEU A 258 2.51 -17.38 20.47
C LEU A 258 3.04 -17.39 21.91
N ASP A 259 2.21 -16.98 22.88
CA ASP A 259 2.57 -16.95 24.29
C ASP A 259 3.03 -18.32 24.77
N GLY A 260 4.12 -18.35 25.53
CA GLY A 260 4.73 -19.58 26.06
C GLY A 260 5.33 -20.51 25.00
N THR A 261 5.33 -20.16 23.72
CA THR A 261 5.98 -20.93 22.66
C THR A 261 7.44 -20.50 22.46
N ALA A 262 8.17 -21.17 21.55
CA ALA A 262 9.49 -20.76 21.13
C ALA A 262 9.50 -19.44 20.34
N TYR A 263 8.36 -18.94 19.93
CA TYR A 263 8.13 -17.77 19.09
C TYR A 263 7.49 -16.60 19.84
N ASP A 264 7.44 -16.69 21.16
CA ASP A 264 6.84 -15.69 22.04
C ASP A 264 7.28 -14.26 21.69
N THR A 265 6.31 -13.37 21.51
CA THR A 265 6.54 -11.97 21.15
C THR A 265 6.98 -11.12 22.35
N GLY A 266 6.63 -11.56 23.57
CA GLY A 266 6.86 -10.81 24.82
C GLY A 266 6.11 -9.48 24.89
N LEU A 267 5.02 -9.31 24.12
CA LEU A 267 4.19 -8.11 24.16
C LEU A 267 3.12 -8.26 25.25
N ASP A 268 2.79 -7.16 25.91
CA ASP A 268 1.82 -7.08 27.01
C ASP A 268 0.39 -7.04 26.46
N LEU A 269 -0.41 -8.09 26.73
CA LEU A 269 -1.80 -8.22 26.30
C LEU A 269 -2.73 -7.21 26.97
N ASP A 270 -2.49 -6.83 28.21
CA ASP A 270 -3.33 -5.84 28.92
C ASP A 270 -3.15 -4.47 28.27
N LEU A 271 -1.92 -4.08 27.99
CA LEU A 271 -1.62 -2.84 27.28
C LEU A 271 -2.21 -2.81 25.87
N LEU A 272 -2.14 -3.93 25.14
CA LEU A 272 -2.76 -4.07 23.82
C LEU A 272 -4.29 -3.93 23.89
N SER A 273 -4.92 -4.52 24.92
CA SER A 273 -6.37 -4.42 25.15
C SER A 273 -6.80 -2.97 25.43
N GLU A 274 -6.04 -2.22 26.24
CA GLU A 274 -6.31 -0.80 26.48
C GLU A 274 -6.24 0.03 25.19
N ILE A 275 -5.27 -0.26 24.31
CA ILE A 275 -5.15 0.39 23.01
C ILE A 275 -6.33 0.02 22.11
N SER A 276 -6.77 -1.24 22.16
CA SER A 276 -7.94 -1.71 21.42
C SER A 276 -9.23 -1.04 21.86
N ASP A 277 -9.41 -0.85 23.16
CA ASP A 277 -10.59 -0.14 23.70
C ASP A 277 -10.64 1.32 23.19
N TYR A 278 -9.49 2.00 23.15
CA TYR A 278 -9.40 3.33 22.59
C TYR A 278 -9.83 3.36 21.11
N PHE A 279 -9.27 2.49 20.27
CA PHE A 279 -9.61 2.45 18.85
C PHE A 279 -11.03 1.96 18.56
N ARG A 280 -11.64 1.17 19.47
CA ARG A 280 -13.05 0.81 19.39
C ARG A 280 -13.95 2.05 19.45
N GLU A 281 -13.64 3.00 20.33
CA GLU A 281 -14.37 4.26 20.41
C GLU A 281 -14.05 5.19 19.22
N VAL A 282 -12.79 5.24 18.78
CA VAL A 282 -12.42 6.00 17.57
C VAL A 282 -13.15 5.46 16.34
N ARG A 283 -13.21 4.13 16.15
CA ARG A 283 -13.86 3.50 15.01
C ARG A 283 -15.34 3.89 14.87
N LYS A 284 -16.05 4.05 15.98
CA LYS A 284 -17.46 4.49 15.99
C LYS A 284 -17.65 5.87 15.33
N LYS A 285 -16.70 6.79 15.48
CA LYS A 285 -16.74 8.12 14.86
C LYS A 285 -16.73 8.06 13.32
N TYR A 286 -16.23 6.97 12.76
CA TYR A 286 -16.06 6.75 11.32
C TYR A 286 -16.99 5.68 10.75
N SER A 287 -18.09 5.36 11.46
CA SER A 287 -19.03 4.28 11.09
C SER A 287 -19.63 4.43 9.69
N GLU A 288 -19.77 5.66 9.18
CA GLU A 288 -20.21 5.91 7.81
C GLU A 288 -19.28 5.34 6.73
N PHE A 289 -17.97 5.20 7.05
CA PHE A 289 -16.94 4.66 6.16
C PHE A 289 -16.69 3.18 6.42
N ASP A 290 -17.09 2.66 7.58
CA ASP A 290 -16.87 1.26 7.98
C ASP A 290 -17.90 0.34 7.31
N LYS A 291 -17.66 0.04 6.05
CA LYS A 291 -18.54 -0.80 5.21
C LYS A 291 -17.97 -2.20 4.97
N ALA A 292 -16.83 -2.52 5.58
CA ALA A 292 -16.18 -3.80 5.41
C ALA A 292 -17.01 -4.92 6.06
N SER A 293 -17.23 -6.03 5.34
CA SER A 293 -17.91 -7.20 5.90
C SER A 293 -17.08 -7.82 7.01
N PRO A 294 -17.66 -8.09 8.18
CA PRO A 294 -16.94 -8.80 9.25
C PRO A 294 -16.73 -10.29 8.93
N VAL A 295 -17.39 -10.81 7.90
CA VAL A 295 -17.35 -12.23 7.51
C VAL A 295 -16.34 -12.40 6.38
N PRO A 296 -15.50 -13.47 6.41
CA PRO A 296 -14.60 -13.80 5.30
C PRO A 296 -15.36 -13.98 3.99
N ASP A 297 -14.76 -13.48 2.89
CA ASP A 297 -15.32 -13.63 1.54
C ASP A 297 -14.61 -14.74 0.77
N ALA A 298 -15.26 -15.91 0.63
CA ALA A 298 -14.74 -17.05 -0.09
C ALA A 298 -14.57 -16.78 -1.62
N ASN A 299 -15.26 -15.78 -2.19
CA ASN A 299 -15.08 -15.39 -3.58
C ASN A 299 -13.67 -14.89 -3.87
N VAL A 300 -13.00 -14.31 -2.87
CA VAL A 300 -11.59 -13.90 -2.97
C VAL A 300 -10.71 -15.08 -3.35
N LEU A 301 -10.94 -16.25 -2.80
CA LEU A 301 -10.18 -17.47 -3.14
C LEU A 301 -10.47 -17.97 -4.56
N ARG A 302 -11.71 -17.79 -5.02
CA ARG A 302 -12.14 -18.22 -6.37
C ARG A 302 -11.64 -17.30 -7.47
N TYR A 303 -11.78 -15.98 -7.28
CA TYR A 303 -11.48 -14.99 -8.30
C TYR A 303 -10.14 -14.28 -8.09
N GLN A 304 -9.49 -14.48 -6.92
CA GLN A 304 -8.21 -13.87 -6.53
C GLN A 304 -8.24 -12.34 -6.57
N ILE A 305 -9.37 -11.75 -6.25
CA ILE A 305 -9.63 -10.31 -6.31
C ILE A 305 -9.59 -9.74 -4.89
N PRO A 306 -8.78 -8.69 -4.62
CA PRO A 306 -8.80 -8.00 -3.33
C PRO A 306 -10.19 -7.51 -2.93
N GLY A 307 -10.55 -7.63 -1.65
CA GLY A 307 -11.87 -7.24 -1.15
C GLY A 307 -12.25 -5.79 -1.46
N GLY A 308 -11.30 -4.88 -1.43
CA GLY A 308 -11.49 -3.48 -1.82
C GLY A 308 -11.92 -3.29 -3.28
N MET A 309 -11.43 -4.15 -4.20
CA MET A 309 -11.88 -4.13 -5.61
C MET A 309 -13.34 -4.58 -5.73
N ILE A 310 -13.73 -5.63 -5.01
CA ILE A 310 -15.12 -6.14 -5.05
C ILE A 310 -16.08 -5.05 -4.56
N SER A 311 -15.73 -4.37 -3.47
CA SER A 311 -16.52 -3.24 -2.96
C SER A 311 -16.67 -2.11 -3.98
N ASN A 312 -15.59 -1.79 -4.70
CA ASN A 312 -15.62 -0.80 -5.77
C ASN A 312 -16.52 -1.22 -6.93
N PHE A 313 -16.47 -2.49 -7.37
CA PHE A 313 -17.35 -3.00 -8.42
C PHE A 313 -18.83 -2.90 -8.01
N ILE A 314 -19.15 -3.30 -6.78
CA ILE A 314 -20.51 -3.18 -6.24
C ILE A 314 -20.99 -1.73 -6.30
N SER A 315 -20.16 -0.78 -5.86
CA SER A 315 -20.51 0.65 -5.88
C SER A 315 -20.75 1.15 -7.30
N GLN A 316 -19.81 0.91 -8.21
CA GLN A 316 -19.89 1.34 -9.61
C GLN A 316 -21.11 0.73 -10.34
N LEU A 317 -21.35 -0.58 -10.15
CA LEU A 317 -22.47 -1.26 -10.81
C LEU A 317 -23.82 -0.82 -10.23
N ARG A 318 -23.89 -0.49 -8.93
CA ARG A 318 -25.11 0.09 -8.31
C ARG A 318 -25.43 1.47 -8.85
N GLU A 319 -24.43 2.34 -8.97
CA GLU A 319 -24.60 3.69 -9.57
C GLU A 319 -25.12 3.61 -11.00
N GLN A 320 -24.68 2.59 -11.75
CA GLN A 320 -25.12 2.34 -13.12
C GLN A 320 -26.38 1.47 -13.22
N LYS A 321 -26.97 1.07 -12.08
CA LYS A 321 -28.15 0.18 -12.00
C LYS A 321 -27.96 -1.17 -12.72
N GLN A 322 -26.73 -1.70 -12.68
CA GLN A 322 -26.33 -2.95 -13.34
C GLN A 322 -25.64 -3.95 -12.37
N ILE A 323 -26.09 -3.99 -11.12
CA ILE A 323 -25.53 -4.88 -10.08
C ILE A 323 -25.65 -6.36 -10.43
N ASP A 324 -26.61 -6.74 -11.22
CA ASP A 324 -26.80 -8.09 -11.77
C ASP A 324 -25.61 -8.58 -12.61
N LYS A 325 -24.81 -7.67 -13.15
CA LYS A 325 -23.60 -7.99 -13.91
C LYS A 325 -22.37 -8.30 -13.03
N LEU A 326 -22.47 -8.15 -11.71
CA LEU A 326 -21.34 -8.42 -10.81
C LEU A 326 -20.69 -9.79 -11.01
N PRO A 327 -21.42 -10.92 -11.12
CA PRO A 327 -20.81 -12.22 -11.38
C PRO A 327 -19.99 -12.28 -12.68
N ALA A 328 -20.46 -11.61 -13.74
CA ALA A 328 -19.75 -11.54 -15.00
C ALA A 328 -18.46 -10.71 -14.90
N VAL A 329 -18.50 -9.60 -14.17
CA VAL A 329 -17.31 -8.77 -13.90
C VAL A 329 -16.27 -9.56 -13.11
N LEU A 330 -16.70 -10.27 -12.04
CA LEU A 330 -15.78 -11.10 -11.25
C LEU A 330 -15.13 -12.21 -12.09
N ALA A 331 -15.88 -12.82 -13.03
CA ALA A 331 -15.34 -13.82 -13.95
C ALA A 331 -14.42 -13.24 -15.04
N GLU A 332 -14.57 -11.97 -15.39
CA GLU A 332 -13.76 -11.30 -16.40
C GLU A 332 -12.40 -10.84 -15.86
N VAL A 333 -12.29 -10.52 -14.55
CA VAL A 333 -11.04 -10.08 -13.94
C VAL A 333 -9.87 -11.04 -14.16
N PRO A 334 -9.98 -12.37 -13.93
CA PRO A 334 -8.90 -13.30 -14.22
C PRO A 334 -8.46 -13.31 -15.70
N ARG A 335 -9.40 -13.12 -16.63
CA ARG A 335 -9.12 -13.07 -18.07
C ARG A 335 -8.36 -11.81 -18.46
N VAL A 336 -8.74 -10.64 -17.92
CA VAL A 336 -8.01 -9.40 -18.12
C VAL A 336 -6.62 -9.48 -17.50
N LYS A 337 -6.50 -10.08 -16.29
CA LYS A 337 -5.21 -10.34 -15.64
C LYS A 337 -4.29 -11.22 -16.51
N GLU A 338 -4.83 -12.26 -17.15
CA GLU A 338 -4.10 -13.12 -18.09
C GLU A 338 -3.63 -12.33 -19.32
N ASP A 339 -4.51 -11.57 -19.97
CA ASP A 339 -4.15 -10.71 -21.11
C ASP A 339 -3.02 -9.74 -20.80
N MET A 340 -2.95 -9.26 -19.57
CA MET A 340 -1.93 -8.33 -19.09
C MET A 340 -0.65 -9.01 -18.57
N GLY A 341 -0.47 -10.31 -18.78
CA GLY A 341 0.72 -11.05 -18.34
C GLY A 341 0.78 -11.30 -16.83
N HIS A 342 -0.39 -11.53 -16.21
CA HIS A 342 -0.57 -11.95 -14.82
C HIS A 342 -0.01 -10.99 -13.75
N PRO A 343 -0.23 -9.66 -13.82
CA PRO A 343 0.25 -8.78 -12.76
C PRO A 343 -0.42 -9.12 -11.41
N PRO A 344 0.29 -8.92 -10.28
CA PRO A 344 -0.36 -8.90 -8.98
C PRO A 344 -1.47 -7.85 -8.92
N LEU A 345 -2.58 -8.14 -8.23
CA LEU A 345 -3.69 -7.19 -8.07
C LEU A 345 -3.45 -6.29 -6.85
N VAL A 346 -2.51 -5.39 -6.98
CA VAL A 346 -2.17 -4.34 -6.02
C VAL A 346 -2.32 -2.96 -6.68
N THR A 347 -2.34 -1.87 -5.93
CA THR A 347 -2.42 -0.53 -6.52
C THR A 347 -1.14 -0.19 -7.30
N PRO A 348 -1.18 0.27 -8.58
CA PRO A 348 -2.39 0.62 -9.36
C PRO A 348 -2.95 -0.51 -10.24
N THR A 349 -2.27 -1.64 -10.43
CA THR A 349 -2.67 -2.73 -11.35
C THR A 349 -4.07 -3.27 -11.05
N SER A 350 -4.46 -3.34 -9.77
CA SER A 350 -5.81 -3.74 -9.39
C SER A 350 -6.89 -2.82 -9.98
N GLN A 351 -6.63 -1.51 -10.03
CA GLN A 351 -7.56 -0.54 -10.62
C GLN A 351 -7.59 -0.67 -12.15
N ILE A 352 -6.44 -0.83 -12.78
CA ILE A 352 -6.30 -0.98 -14.24
C ILE A 352 -7.07 -2.22 -14.72
N VAL A 353 -6.78 -3.38 -14.12
CA VAL A 353 -7.44 -4.65 -14.44
C VAL A 353 -8.94 -4.58 -14.14
N GLY A 354 -9.31 -4.02 -12.98
CA GLY A 354 -10.69 -3.93 -12.55
C GLY A 354 -11.55 -3.06 -13.45
N THR A 355 -11.09 -1.86 -13.78
CA THR A 355 -11.81 -0.94 -14.67
C THR A 355 -11.99 -1.56 -16.06
N GLN A 356 -10.96 -2.21 -16.59
CA GLN A 356 -11.07 -2.88 -17.89
C GLN A 356 -12.06 -4.05 -17.86
N ALA A 357 -12.08 -4.84 -16.79
CA ALA A 357 -13.06 -5.92 -16.64
C ALA A 357 -14.51 -5.39 -16.61
N VAL A 358 -14.75 -4.31 -15.90
CA VAL A 358 -16.06 -3.64 -15.88
C VAL A 358 -16.46 -3.19 -17.29
N PHE A 359 -15.58 -2.50 -18.02
CA PHE A 359 -15.87 -2.05 -19.39
C PHE A 359 -16.13 -3.21 -20.34
N ASN A 360 -15.34 -4.27 -20.29
CA ASN A 360 -15.54 -5.45 -21.13
C ASN A 360 -16.96 -6.04 -20.98
N VAL A 361 -17.46 -6.11 -19.74
CA VAL A 361 -18.78 -6.65 -19.42
C VAL A 361 -19.89 -5.67 -19.77
N LEU A 362 -19.73 -4.39 -19.45
CA LEU A 362 -20.78 -3.41 -19.67
C LEU A 362 -21.01 -3.11 -21.16
N LEU A 363 -19.94 -3.11 -21.95
CA LEU A 363 -20.00 -2.84 -23.39
C LEU A 363 -20.27 -4.10 -24.24
N GLY A 364 -20.23 -5.30 -23.64
CA GLY A 364 -20.48 -6.57 -24.30
C GLY A 364 -19.37 -7.01 -25.27
N GLU A 365 -18.29 -6.25 -25.38
CA GLU A 365 -17.13 -6.54 -26.21
C GLU A 365 -15.84 -6.24 -25.46
N ARG A 366 -14.90 -7.21 -25.43
CA ARG A 366 -13.62 -7.07 -24.74
C ARG A 366 -12.73 -6.01 -25.43
N TYR A 367 -12.21 -5.09 -24.64
CA TYR A 367 -11.33 -3.99 -25.08
C TYR A 367 -11.92 -3.14 -26.21
N LYS A 368 -13.24 -3.00 -26.28
CA LYS A 368 -13.90 -2.02 -27.16
C LYS A 368 -13.51 -0.59 -26.78
N ILE A 369 -13.39 -0.34 -25.47
CA ILE A 369 -12.79 0.86 -24.90
C ILE A 369 -11.69 0.42 -23.96
N ALA A 370 -10.52 1.03 -24.07
CA ALA A 370 -9.40 0.93 -23.15
C ALA A 370 -9.09 2.32 -22.56
N THR A 371 -8.94 2.40 -21.23
CA THR A 371 -8.52 3.65 -20.57
C THR A 371 -7.07 3.99 -20.92
N ASN A 372 -6.66 5.23 -20.61
CA ASN A 372 -5.27 5.62 -20.82
C ASN A 372 -4.32 4.76 -19.99
N GLU A 373 -4.70 4.40 -18.76
CA GLU A 373 -3.90 3.54 -17.88
C GLU A 373 -3.73 2.14 -18.47
N VAL A 374 -4.75 1.58 -19.12
CA VAL A 374 -4.66 0.29 -19.83
C VAL A 374 -3.74 0.40 -21.04
N LYS A 375 -3.85 1.49 -21.82
CA LYS A 375 -2.94 1.76 -22.95
C LYS A 375 -1.50 1.90 -22.48
N ASP A 376 -1.28 2.67 -21.42
CA ASP A 376 0.03 2.90 -20.84
C ASP A 376 0.65 1.62 -20.27
N TYR A 377 -0.19 0.73 -19.72
CA TYR A 377 0.27 -0.59 -19.29
C TYR A 377 0.80 -1.42 -20.48
N PHE A 378 0.04 -1.50 -21.57
CA PHE A 378 0.47 -2.22 -22.78
C PHE A 378 1.63 -1.55 -23.51
N ARG A 379 1.86 -0.24 -23.32
CA ARG A 379 3.06 0.50 -23.77
C ARG A 379 4.30 0.21 -22.94
N GLY A 380 4.17 -0.53 -21.83
CA GLY A 380 5.26 -0.83 -20.91
C GLY A 380 5.57 0.28 -19.90
N LEU A 381 4.73 1.33 -19.78
CA LEU A 381 4.96 2.48 -18.90
C LEU A 381 4.77 2.17 -17.41
N TYR A 382 4.32 0.97 -17.06
CA TYR A 382 4.26 0.48 -15.67
C TYR A 382 5.38 -0.51 -15.34
N GLY A 383 6.28 -0.79 -16.28
CA GLY A 383 7.36 -1.76 -16.13
C GLY A 383 7.08 -3.07 -16.87
N LYS A 384 7.94 -4.04 -16.64
CA LYS A 384 7.87 -5.35 -17.29
C LYS A 384 6.84 -6.25 -16.60
N PRO A 385 5.78 -6.69 -17.28
CA PRO A 385 4.84 -7.67 -16.73
C PRO A 385 5.54 -8.98 -16.33
N PRO A 386 4.99 -9.73 -15.37
CA PRO A 386 5.56 -11.02 -14.93
C PRO A 386 5.63 -12.07 -16.05
N ALA A 387 4.70 -12.04 -16.99
CA ALA A 387 4.67 -12.89 -18.18
C ALA A 387 4.40 -12.07 -19.43
N HIS A 388 4.48 -12.71 -20.59
CA HIS A 388 4.11 -12.10 -21.86
C HIS A 388 2.64 -11.68 -21.84
N VAL A 389 2.38 -10.46 -22.31
CA VAL A 389 1.01 -9.99 -22.54
C VAL A 389 0.40 -10.68 -23.77
N ASN A 390 -0.92 -10.68 -23.86
CA ASN A 390 -1.62 -11.16 -25.05
C ASN A 390 -1.40 -10.16 -26.21
N LEU A 391 -0.67 -10.61 -27.23
CA LEU A 391 -0.25 -9.75 -28.36
C LEU A 391 -1.44 -9.27 -29.20
N GLU A 392 -2.50 -10.06 -29.37
CA GLU A 392 -3.71 -9.63 -30.07
C GLU A 392 -4.42 -8.51 -29.34
N ILE A 393 -4.51 -8.63 -28.02
CA ILE A 393 -5.10 -7.58 -27.16
C ILE A 393 -4.20 -6.34 -27.15
N GLN A 394 -2.88 -6.51 -27.04
CA GLN A 394 -1.93 -5.40 -27.10
C GLN A 394 -2.09 -4.62 -28.41
N HIS A 395 -2.12 -5.30 -29.56
CA HIS A 395 -2.36 -4.67 -30.85
C HIS A 395 -3.74 -3.99 -30.93
N LYS A 396 -4.80 -4.62 -30.39
CA LYS A 396 -6.14 -4.01 -30.31
C LYS A 396 -6.15 -2.70 -29.51
N VAL A 397 -5.33 -2.61 -28.46
CA VAL A 397 -5.32 -1.47 -27.51
C VAL A 397 -4.40 -0.34 -27.96
N ILE A 398 -3.20 -0.63 -28.43
CA ILE A 398 -2.17 0.35 -28.79
C ILE A 398 -1.78 0.35 -30.28
N GLY A 399 -2.42 -0.50 -31.12
CA GLY A 399 -2.10 -0.59 -32.53
C GLY A 399 -0.69 -1.11 -32.78
N ASP A 400 0.02 -0.48 -33.71
CA ASP A 400 1.40 -0.83 -34.09
C ASP A 400 2.47 -0.17 -33.23
N GLU A 401 2.07 0.55 -32.15
CA GLU A 401 3.02 1.15 -31.22
C GLU A 401 3.91 0.10 -30.57
N GLN A 402 5.23 0.34 -30.53
CA GLN A 402 6.17 -0.58 -29.90
C GLN A 402 6.27 -0.26 -28.40
N PRO A 403 6.02 -1.26 -27.51
CA PRO A 403 6.20 -1.04 -26.08
C PRO A 403 7.65 -0.78 -25.72
N ILE A 404 7.88 0.08 -24.74
CA ILE A 404 9.21 0.25 -24.16
C ILE A 404 9.59 -1.02 -23.37
N THR A 405 10.87 -1.37 -23.40
CA THR A 405 11.42 -2.57 -22.74
C THR A 405 12.44 -2.26 -21.65
N ASP A 406 12.93 -1.04 -21.62
CA ASP A 406 13.83 -0.48 -20.64
C ASP A 406 13.06 0.05 -19.40
N ARG A 407 13.72 0.76 -18.51
CA ARG A 407 13.09 1.29 -17.30
C ARG A 407 12.19 2.48 -17.66
N PRO A 408 10.88 2.44 -17.32
CA PRO A 408 9.94 3.50 -17.71
C PRO A 408 10.34 4.90 -17.24
N ALA A 409 10.93 5.01 -16.06
CA ALA A 409 11.35 6.30 -15.49
C ALA A 409 12.46 6.99 -16.29
N ASP A 410 13.23 6.25 -17.10
CA ASP A 410 14.28 6.82 -17.94
C ASP A 410 13.70 7.68 -19.09
N HIS A 411 12.39 7.57 -19.33
CA HIS A 411 11.63 8.37 -20.31
C HIS A 411 10.86 9.54 -19.69
N ILE A 412 11.03 9.80 -18.39
CA ILE A 412 10.32 10.86 -17.68
C ILE A 412 11.28 12.02 -17.39
N GLU A 413 11.00 13.19 -17.96
CA GLU A 413 11.78 14.41 -17.72
C GLU A 413 11.70 14.84 -16.24
N PRO A 414 12.77 15.47 -15.69
CA PRO A 414 12.80 15.99 -14.34
C PRO A 414 11.60 16.88 -14.02
N GLY A 415 10.93 16.64 -12.89
CA GLY A 415 9.63 17.23 -12.56
C GLY A 415 9.65 18.32 -11.50
N LEU A 416 10.65 18.36 -10.61
CA LEU A 416 10.64 19.26 -9.46
C LEU A 416 10.69 20.74 -9.83
N LYS A 417 11.54 21.10 -10.82
CA LYS A 417 11.66 22.50 -11.24
C LYS A 417 10.34 23.01 -11.77
N LYS A 418 9.68 22.23 -12.64
CA LYS A 418 8.37 22.56 -13.19
C LYS A 418 7.30 22.69 -12.11
N ALA A 419 7.26 21.74 -11.18
CA ALA A 419 6.31 21.76 -10.05
C ALA A 419 6.50 23.04 -9.19
N LYS A 420 7.74 23.44 -8.94
CA LYS A 420 8.06 24.65 -8.19
C LYS A 420 7.62 25.92 -8.90
N GLU A 421 7.87 25.99 -10.21
CA GLU A 421 7.46 27.13 -11.05
C GLU A 421 5.92 27.26 -11.11
N GLU A 422 5.21 26.14 -11.33
CA GLU A 422 3.75 26.11 -11.39
C GLU A 422 3.07 26.45 -10.06
N LEU A 423 3.69 26.05 -8.94
CA LEU A 423 3.17 26.34 -7.61
C LEU A 423 3.39 27.80 -7.19
N GLY A 424 4.46 28.44 -7.72
CA GLY A 424 4.76 29.87 -7.52
C GLY A 424 4.85 30.23 -6.03
N ALA A 425 4.14 31.29 -5.62
CA ALA A 425 4.18 31.81 -4.25
C ALA A 425 3.42 30.97 -3.21
N LEU A 426 2.72 29.89 -3.61
CA LEU A 426 1.92 29.08 -2.69
C LEU A 426 2.78 28.17 -1.80
N TYR A 427 4.01 27.81 -2.21
CA TYR A 427 4.84 26.93 -1.37
C TYR A 427 5.62 27.73 -0.31
N THR A 428 5.76 27.14 0.88
CA THR A 428 6.55 27.69 1.99
C THR A 428 7.71 26.78 2.39
N LYS A 429 7.68 25.52 1.98
CA LYS A 429 8.68 24.50 2.26
C LYS A 429 8.78 23.52 1.09
N GLU A 430 9.86 22.76 1.01
CA GLU A 430 10.12 21.77 -0.05
C GLU A 430 8.99 20.73 -0.15
N GLU A 431 8.46 20.31 1.00
CA GLU A 431 7.36 19.34 1.07
C GLU A 431 6.08 19.82 0.39
N ASP A 432 5.83 21.11 0.30
CA ASP A 432 4.69 21.68 -0.44
C ASP A 432 4.88 21.45 -1.95
N VAL A 433 6.11 21.63 -2.46
CA VAL A 433 6.46 21.35 -3.85
C VAL A 433 6.32 19.86 -4.16
N LEU A 434 6.76 18.98 -3.26
CA LEU A 434 6.60 17.53 -3.40
C LEU A 434 5.12 17.11 -3.43
N SER A 435 4.30 17.68 -2.54
CA SER A 435 2.86 17.43 -2.54
C SER A 435 2.22 17.84 -3.87
N TYR A 436 2.63 18.97 -4.43
CA TYR A 436 2.14 19.46 -5.72
C TYR A 436 2.64 18.58 -6.88
N ALA A 437 3.91 18.21 -6.90
CA ALA A 437 4.46 17.32 -7.94
C ALA A 437 3.71 15.97 -8.01
N LEU A 438 3.26 15.47 -6.87
CA LEU A 438 2.53 14.20 -6.77
C LEU A 438 1.04 14.33 -7.11
N PHE A 439 0.38 15.38 -6.59
CA PHE A 439 -1.07 15.57 -6.68
C PHE A 439 -1.43 17.03 -6.96
N PRO A 440 -1.13 17.55 -8.17
CA PRO A 440 -1.23 18.99 -8.45
C PRO A 440 -2.57 19.63 -8.07
N PRO A 441 -3.75 19.11 -8.50
CA PRO A 441 -5.03 19.75 -8.16
C PRO A 441 -5.34 19.74 -6.66
N GLN A 442 -5.05 18.62 -5.98
CA GLN A 442 -5.35 18.43 -4.57
C GLN A 442 -4.43 19.29 -3.70
N ALA A 443 -3.12 19.27 -4.00
CA ALA A 443 -2.13 20.04 -3.25
C ALA A 443 -2.34 21.54 -3.44
N LYS A 444 -2.62 22.00 -4.66
CA LYS A 444 -2.91 23.43 -4.92
C LYS A 444 -4.08 23.89 -4.09
N LYS A 445 -5.23 23.18 -4.16
CA LYS A 445 -6.41 23.50 -3.37
C LYS A 445 -6.10 23.54 -1.87
N PHE A 446 -5.42 22.50 -1.36
CA PHE A 446 -5.06 22.41 0.05
C PHE A 446 -4.16 23.57 0.51
N LEU A 447 -3.13 23.93 -0.28
CA LEU A 447 -2.19 25.00 0.04
C LEU A 447 -2.85 26.38 -0.01
N GLU A 448 -3.75 26.62 -0.97
CA GLU A 448 -4.56 27.84 -1.01
C GLU A 448 -5.44 27.98 0.25
N GLU A 449 -6.11 26.90 0.67
CA GLU A 449 -6.90 26.89 1.91
C GLU A 449 -6.06 27.08 3.18
N LYS A 450 -4.85 26.48 3.19
CA LYS A 450 -3.88 26.63 4.27
C LYS A 450 -3.38 28.08 4.37
N LEU A 451 -3.10 28.71 3.23
CA LEU A 451 -2.70 30.11 3.16
C LEU A 451 -3.81 31.04 3.65
N ALA A 452 -5.05 30.82 3.19
CA ALA A 452 -6.21 31.61 3.60
C ALA A 452 -6.44 31.57 5.11
N ARG A 453 -6.37 30.37 5.70
CA ARG A 453 -6.48 30.23 7.17
C ARG A 453 -5.38 31.00 7.92
N ARG A 454 -4.16 31.01 7.40
CA ARG A 454 -3.01 31.69 8.00
C ARG A 454 -3.11 33.21 7.89
N THR A 455 -3.67 33.70 6.78
CA THR A 455 -3.80 35.16 6.50
C THR A 455 -5.12 35.75 6.96
N GLY A 456 -6.04 34.95 7.52
CA GLY A 456 -7.36 35.42 7.96
C GLY A 456 -8.32 35.73 6.83
N VAL A 457 -8.04 35.28 5.59
CA VAL A 457 -8.96 35.46 4.45
C VAL A 457 -10.15 34.53 4.60
N ASP A 458 -11.35 35.07 4.43
CA ASP A 458 -12.60 34.34 4.53
C ASP A 458 -12.67 33.23 3.46
N GLN A 459 -12.94 31.98 3.90
CA GLN A 459 -13.08 30.84 3.00
C GLN A 459 -14.23 31.02 1.97
N GLN A 460 -15.30 31.74 2.32
CA GLN A 460 -16.38 32.03 1.41
C GLN A 460 -15.94 32.95 0.26
N LEU A 461 -15.09 33.94 0.55
CA LEU A 461 -14.50 34.80 -0.47
C LEU A 461 -13.55 34.04 -1.41
N LEU A 462 -12.83 33.06 -0.87
CA LEU A 462 -11.95 32.19 -1.67
C LEU A 462 -12.75 31.28 -2.60
N GLU A 463 -13.86 30.70 -2.12
CA GLU A 463 -14.76 29.89 -2.94
C GLU A 463 -15.47 30.73 -4.02
N GLN A 464 -15.85 31.95 -3.68
CA GLN A 464 -16.43 32.90 -4.64
C GLN A 464 -15.41 33.26 -5.73
N ALA A 465 -14.21 33.62 -5.37
CA ALA A 465 -13.14 33.94 -6.32
C ALA A 465 -12.79 32.76 -7.26
N ARG A 466 -12.88 31.52 -6.77
CA ARG A 466 -12.72 30.30 -7.60
C ARG A 466 -13.87 30.12 -8.59
N LYS A 467 -15.12 30.42 -8.19
CA LYS A 467 -16.27 30.36 -9.10
C LYS A 467 -16.19 31.43 -10.18
N ASP A 468 -15.70 32.61 -9.80
CA ASP A 468 -15.59 33.76 -10.72
C ASP A 468 -14.37 33.65 -11.66
N ASN A 469 -13.36 32.85 -11.29
CA ASN A 469 -12.16 32.61 -12.10
C ASN A 469 -11.76 31.12 -12.14
N PRO A 470 -12.45 30.28 -12.94
CA PRO A 470 -12.20 28.86 -13.02
C PRO A 470 -10.84 28.48 -13.63
N THR A 471 -10.11 29.42 -14.22
CA THR A 471 -8.77 29.21 -14.81
C THR A 471 -7.61 29.35 -13.83
N GLY A 472 -7.88 29.73 -12.58
CA GLY A 472 -6.90 29.65 -11.49
C GLY A 472 -5.87 30.77 -11.39
N TYR A 473 -6.02 31.86 -12.12
CA TYR A 473 -5.25 33.10 -11.90
C TYR A 473 -6.10 34.07 -11.07
N ALA A 474 -5.84 34.11 -9.75
CA ALA A 474 -6.29 35.25 -8.96
C ALA A 474 -5.23 36.38 -9.07
N PRO A 475 -5.60 37.59 -9.40
CA PRO A 475 -4.69 38.73 -9.21
C PRO A 475 -4.39 38.89 -7.71
N VAL A 476 -3.14 39.06 -7.38
CA VAL A 476 -2.64 39.38 -6.03
C VAL A 476 -3.09 40.81 -5.67
#